data_97ab206eaab12649cab30c151819ba78
#
_entry.id   97ab206eaab12649cab30c151819ba78
#
_cell.length_a   1.000
_cell.length_b   1.000
_cell.length_c   1.000
_cell.angle_alpha   90.00
_cell.angle_beta   90.00
_cell.angle_gamma   90.00
#
_symmetry.space_group_name_H-M   'P 1'
#
loop_
_entity.id
_entity.type
_entity.pdbx_description
1 polymer ?
#
loop_
_entity_poly.entity_id
_entity_poly.type
_entity_poly.pdbx_seq_one_letter_code
_entity_poly.pdbx_strand_id
1 'polypeptide(L)'
;MFALAALLSLITQVSGTPYIPGGDTPAGTDCSGLASWVANVASGRPAFGSRFNTGNMESALLARGFHYGSAPGSVVIGWNGGHAAVTLPDGTPVSSGESGTGVRVGGGGAYQPQFTRHMYLPVQAEEMHSPEPVVEPMAEPIVEPAPLPLADPVAEPLAEPIVEPMPEPIVEPVAEPLADPLAEPLADPLAEPLVDPSAEPVTDEVTD
;
A
#
# COMPACT_ATOMS: atom_id res chain seq x y z
N MET A 1 -1.07 2.78 13.08
CA MET A 1 -0.84 1.34 13.25
C MET A 1 -1.90 0.63 12.45
N PHE A 2 -1.52 -0.16 11.46
CA PHE A 2 -2.50 -0.85 10.61
C PHE A 2 -2.45 -2.31 10.97
N ALA A 3 -3.58 -2.79 11.46
CA ALA A 3 -3.72 -4.15 11.92
C ALA A 3 -3.75 -5.12 10.73
N LEU A 4 -3.26 -6.33 10.92
CA LEU A 4 -3.45 -7.46 9.99
C LEU A 4 -4.91 -7.56 9.51
N ALA A 5 -5.87 -7.27 10.38
CA ALA A 5 -7.29 -7.25 10.05
C ALA A 5 -7.63 -6.32 8.86
N ALA A 6 -7.00 -5.13 8.76
CA ALA A 6 -7.23 -4.21 7.64
C ALA A 6 -6.70 -4.79 6.32
N LEU A 7 -5.56 -5.48 6.34
CA LEU A 7 -4.99 -6.16 5.18
C LEU A 7 -5.86 -7.34 4.74
N LEU A 8 -6.30 -8.16 5.67
CA LEU A 8 -7.21 -9.28 5.35
C LEU A 8 -8.55 -8.78 4.81
N SER A 9 -9.08 -7.68 5.37
CA SER A 9 -10.30 -7.03 4.86
C SER A 9 -10.10 -6.53 3.44
N LEU A 10 -8.98 -5.86 3.15
CA LEU A 10 -8.65 -5.43 1.78
C LEU A 10 -8.63 -6.64 0.83
N ILE A 11 -7.89 -7.70 1.16
CA ILE A 11 -7.76 -8.87 0.30
C ILE A 11 -9.12 -9.55 0.07
N THR A 12 -9.96 -9.63 1.09
CA THR A 12 -11.33 -10.15 0.96
C THR A 12 -12.15 -9.30 -0.03
N GLN A 13 -12.06 -7.99 0.06
CA GLN A 13 -12.78 -7.07 -0.84
C GLN A 13 -12.32 -7.16 -2.28
N VAL A 14 -11.01 -7.32 -2.52
CA VAL A 14 -10.44 -7.28 -3.87
C VAL A 14 -10.20 -8.66 -4.47
N SER A 15 -10.48 -9.72 -3.75
CA SER A 15 -10.38 -11.10 -4.24
C SER A 15 -11.30 -11.31 -5.45
N GLY A 16 -10.76 -11.86 -6.54
CA GLY A 16 -11.48 -12.02 -7.80
C GLY A 16 -11.43 -10.80 -8.72
N THR A 17 -10.83 -9.68 -8.32
CA THR A 17 -10.60 -8.55 -9.22
C THR A 17 -9.87 -9.01 -10.48
N PRO A 18 -10.40 -8.74 -11.69
CA PRO A 18 -9.80 -9.18 -12.94
C PRO A 18 -8.37 -8.64 -13.16
N TYR A 19 -7.54 -9.43 -13.84
CA TYR A 19 -6.22 -8.95 -14.25
C TYR A 19 -6.35 -7.96 -15.41
N ILE A 20 -5.99 -6.71 -15.15
CA ILE A 20 -5.93 -5.64 -16.15
C ILE A 20 -4.58 -4.93 -16.01
N PRO A 21 -3.71 -4.99 -17.04
CA PRO A 21 -2.43 -4.27 -17.00
C PRO A 21 -2.63 -2.78 -16.74
N GLY A 22 -1.91 -2.23 -15.76
CA GLY A 22 -2.03 -0.81 -15.40
C GLY A 22 -3.26 -0.45 -14.57
N GLY A 23 -4.15 -1.38 -14.29
CA GLY A 23 -5.37 -1.13 -13.50
C GLY A 23 -5.06 -0.73 -12.04
N ASP A 24 -5.87 0.17 -11.49
CA ASP A 24 -5.78 0.65 -10.09
C ASP A 24 -7.17 0.82 -9.47
N THR A 25 -8.09 -0.07 -9.79
CA THR A 25 -9.46 -0.06 -9.25
C THR A 25 -9.95 -1.48 -8.99
N PRO A 26 -10.99 -1.66 -8.16
CA PRO A 26 -11.63 -2.96 -7.99
C PRO A 26 -12.20 -3.58 -9.27
N ALA A 27 -12.35 -2.80 -10.37
CA ALA A 27 -12.76 -3.31 -11.66
C ALA A 27 -11.62 -4.03 -12.40
N GLY A 28 -10.37 -3.79 -12.03
CA GLY A 28 -9.21 -4.45 -12.61
C GLY A 28 -7.89 -3.95 -12.06
N THR A 29 -6.94 -4.85 -11.88
CA THR A 29 -5.58 -4.56 -11.43
C THR A 29 -4.60 -5.59 -11.97
N ASP A 30 -3.32 -5.23 -12.00
CA ASP A 30 -2.23 -6.17 -12.27
C ASP A 30 -1.45 -6.54 -10.99
N CYS A 31 -0.36 -7.29 -11.14
CA CYS A 31 0.47 -7.73 -10.04
C CYS A 31 1.06 -6.56 -9.22
N SER A 32 1.52 -5.51 -9.90
CA SER A 32 2.09 -4.33 -9.25
C SER A 32 1.01 -3.40 -8.67
N GLY A 33 -0.17 -3.35 -9.27
CA GLY A 33 -1.33 -2.65 -8.72
C GLY A 33 -1.78 -3.26 -7.39
N LEU A 34 -1.92 -4.59 -7.33
CA LEU A 34 -2.22 -5.29 -6.08
C LEU A 34 -1.15 -5.04 -5.01
N ALA A 35 0.14 -5.14 -5.37
CA ALA A 35 1.24 -4.84 -4.46
C ALA A 35 1.17 -3.39 -3.94
N SER A 36 0.75 -2.44 -4.80
CA SER A 36 0.53 -1.04 -4.41
C SER A 36 -0.57 -0.91 -3.36
N TRP A 37 -1.70 -1.58 -3.55
CA TRP A 37 -2.82 -1.54 -2.61
C TRP A 37 -2.42 -2.07 -1.23
N VAL A 38 -1.75 -3.22 -1.19
CA VAL A 38 -1.27 -3.80 0.07
C VAL A 38 -0.25 -2.89 0.74
N ALA A 39 0.73 -2.35 -0.02
CA ALA A 39 1.73 -1.44 0.52
C ALA A 39 1.13 -0.14 1.04
N ASN A 40 0.10 0.39 0.35
CA ASN A 40 -0.62 1.58 0.77
C ASN A 40 -1.32 1.35 2.12
N VAL A 41 -2.13 0.29 2.23
CA VAL A 41 -2.83 -0.04 3.48
C VAL A 41 -1.84 -0.33 4.61
N ALA A 42 -0.79 -1.11 4.35
CA ALA A 42 0.25 -1.41 5.34
C ALA A 42 0.96 -0.16 5.86
N SER A 43 1.09 0.89 5.05
CA SER A 43 1.71 2.16 5.40
C SER A 43 0.72 3.27 5.79
N GLY A 44 -0.56 2.95 5.97
CA GLY A 44 -1.57 3.90 6.42
C GLY A 44 -2.14 4.83 5.38
N ARG A 45 -2.03 4.45 4.15
CA ARG A 45 -2.57 5.22 3.02
C ARG A 45 -3.87 4.61 2.52
N PRO A 46 -4.71 5.38 1.81
CA PRO A 46 -5.82 4.83 1.06
C PRO A 46 -5.35 3.74 0.10
N ALA A 47 -6.08 2.63 0.01
CA ALA A 47 -5.69 1.48 -0.81
C ALA A 47 -5.43 1.87 -2.27
N PHE A 48 -6.31 2.67 -2.85
CA PHE A 48 -6.32 3.05 -4.27
C PHE A 48 -5.76 4.46 -4.51
N GLY A 49 -5.40 4.78 -5.77
CA GLY A 49 -5.01 6.13 -6.19
C GLY A 49 -3.54 6.48 -5.98
N SER A 50 -2.72 5.55 -5.49
CA SER A 50 -1.27 5.77 -5.30
C SER A 50 -0.49 4.55 -5.78
N ARG A 51 -0.72 4.19 -7.06
CA ARG A 51 -0.12 3.02 -7.70
C ARG A 51 1.35 3.23 -8.07
N PHE A 52 2.11 2.16 -8.01
CA PHE A 52 3.45 2.04 -8.59
C PHE A 52 3.49 0.82 -9.55
N ASN A 53 4.58 0.67 -10.28
CA ASN A 53 4.84 -0.47 -11.15
C ASN A 53 6.16 -1.14 -10.78
N THR A 54 6.51 -2.26 -11.42
CA THR A 54 7.75 -3.00 -11.13
C THR A 54 9.01 -2.17 -11.36
N GLY A 55 8.98 -1.18 -12.26
CA GLY A 55 10.14 -0.33 -12.58
C GLY A 55 10.45 0.72 -11.49
N ASN A 56 9.43 1.22 -10.77
CA ASN A 56 9.59 2.20 -9.69
C ASN A 56 9.23 1.65 -8.30
N MET A 57 9.00 0.34 -8.20
CA MET A 57 8.55 -0.31 -6.97
C MET A 57 9.48 -0.06 -5.78
N GLU A 58 10.79 -0.16 -5.99
CA GLU A 58 11.79 0.02 -4.94
C GLU A 58 11.68 1.41 -4.28
N SER A 59 11.72 2.47 -5.06
CA SER A 59 11.60 3.84 -4.54
C SER A 59 10.23 4.11 -3.91
N ALA A 60 9.17 3.54 -4.48
CA ALA A 60 7.82 3.68 -3.97
C ALA A 60 7.63 2.96 -2.63
N LEU A 61 8.26 1.80 -2.43
CA LEU A 61 8.24 1.06 -1.18
C LEU A 61 9.08 1.75 -0.10
N LEU A 62 10.27 2.27 -0.45
CA LEU A 62 11.07 3.08 0.47
C LEU A 62 10.28 4.29 0.99
N ALA A 63 9.58 5.00 0.11
CA ALA A 63 8.73 6.15 0.46
C ALA A 63 7.53 5.76 1.36
N ARG A 64 7.24 4.47 1.52
CA ARG A 64 6.22 3.90 2.40
C ARG A 64 6.78 3.29 3.67
N GLY A 65 8.09 3.41 3.90
CA GLY A 65 8.76 2.91 5.09
C GLY A 65 9.14 1.43 5.02
N PHE A 66 9.11 0.81 3.84
CA PHE A 66 9.61 -0.55 3.67
C PHE A 66 11.13 -0.61 3.78
N HIS A 67 11.64 -1.72 4.26
CA HIS A 67 13.05 -2.06 4.40
C HIS A 67 13.42 -3.18 3.43
N TYR A 68 14.69 -3.24 3.02
CA TYR A 68 15.20 -4.32 2.17
C TYR A 68 15.20 -5.67 2.89
N GLY A 69 14.89 -6.73 2.16
CA GLY A 69 14.87 -8.11 2.64
C GLY A 69 13.48 -8.58 3.06
N SER A 70 13.42 -9.44 4.05
CA SER A 70 12.18 -10.02 4.59
C SER A 70 12.29 -10.19 6.10
N ALA A 71 11.16 -10.14 6.80
CA ALA A 71 11.07 -10.43 8.23
C ALA A 71 9.76 -11.17 8.56
N PRO A 72 9.77 -12.10 9.51
CA PRO A 72 8.56 -12.76 10.00
C PRO A 72 7.54 -11.73 10.54
N GLY A 73 6.26 -12.00 10.38
CA GLY A 73 5.20 -11.12 10.89
C GLY A 73 5.10 -9.78 10.16
N SER A 74 5.68 -9.66 8.97
CA SER A 74 5.71 -8.44 8.16
C SER A 74 4.94 -8.65 6.86
N VAL A 75 4.46 -7.55 6.28
CA VAL A 75 4.11 -7.56 4.86
C VAL A 75 5.41 -7.67 4.08
N VAL A 76 5.52 -8.67 3.20
CA VAL A 76 6.66 -8.85 2.31
C VAL A 76 6.19 -8.73 0.87
N ILE A 77 6.89 -7.94 0.08
CA ILE A 77 6.69 -7.82 -1.36
C ILE A 77 7.94 -8.34 -2.06
N GLY A 78 7.74 -9.35 -2.91
CA GLY A 78 8.77 -9.91 -3.79
C GLY A 78 8.49 -9.53 -5.24
N TRP A 79 9.54 -9.17 -6.00
CA TRP A 79 9.36 -8.81 -7.40
C TRP A 79 10.61 -8.98 -8.24
N ASN A 80 10.40 -8.95 -9.54
CA ASN A 80 11.41 -8.79 -10.59
C ASN A 80 10.94 -7.74 -11.61
N GLY A 81 11.59 -7.63 -12.75
CA GLY A 81 11.20 -6.65 -13.79
C GLY A 81 9.82 -6.88 -14.41
N GLY A 82 9.24 -8.07 -14.29
CA GLY A 82 8.00 -8.46 -14.97
C GLY A 82 6.85 -8.87 -14.07
N HIS A 83 7.10 -9.15 -12.79
CA HIS A 83 6.06 -9.65 -11.88
C HIS A 83 6.32 -9.25 -10.43
N ALA A 84 5.24 -9.22 -9.63
CA ALA A 84 5.28 -9.00 -8.20
C ALA A 84 4.21 -9.81 -7.49
N ALA A 85 4.49 -10.22 -6.25
CA ALA A 85 3.50 -10.81 -5.36
C ALA A 85 3.78 -10.44 -3.90
N VAL A 86 2.81 -10.72 -3.04
CA VAL A 86 2.82 -10.29 -1.65
C VAL A 86 2.67 -11.50 -0.75
N THR A 87 3.32 -11.46 0.42
CA THR A 87 3.01 -12.33 1.56
C THR A 87 2.60 -11.45 2.73
N LEU A 88 1.43 -11.71 3.29
CA LEU A 88 0.89 -10.99 4.45
C LEU A 88 1.61 -11.39 5.74
N PRO A 89 1.45 -10.64 6.85
CA PRO A 89 2.12 -10.92 8.11
C PRO A 89 1.84 -12.30 8.73
N ASP A 90 0.67 -12.88 8.43
CA ASP A 90 0.28 -14.24 8.84
C ASP A 90 0.82 -15.35 7.92
N GLY A 91 1.60 -14.98 6.90
CA GLY A 91 2.13 -15.90 5.91
C GLY A 91 1.21 -16.13 4.70
N THR A 92 0.04 -15.52 4.66
CA THR A 92 -0.91 -15.67 3.54
C THR A 92 -0.31 -15.10 2.25
N PRO A 93 -0.11 -15.91 1.20
CA PRO A 93 0.35 -15.43 -0.08
C PRO A 93 -0.80 -14.83 -0.89
N VAL A 94 -0.53 -13.73 -1.61
CA VAL A 94 -1.51 -13.04 -2.46
C VAL A 94 -0.84 -12.58 -3.74
N SER A 95 -1.51 -12.79 -4.87
CA SER A 95 -1.01 -12.40 -6.19
C SER A 95 -2.14 -11.97 -7.13
N SER A 96 -1.78 -11.30 -8.22
CA SER A 96 -2.65 -11.04 -9.37
C SER A 96 -1.90 -11.40 -10.65
N GLY A 97 -2.57 -12.12 -11.56
CA GLY A 97 -1.99 -12.54 -12.83
C GLY A 97 -1.31 -13.92 -12.81
N GLU A 98 -1.20 -14.58 -11.68
CA GLU A 98 -0.71 -15.96 -11.65
C GLU A 98 -1.72 -16.91 -12.30
N SER A 99 -1.20 -17.77 -13.19
CA SER A 99 -2.03 -18.73 -13.95
C SER A 99 -3.15 -18.06 -14.77
N GLY A 100 -2.95 -16.80 -15.21
CA GLY A 100 -3.93 -16.08 -16.03
C GLY A 100 -5.17 -15.61 -15.26
N THR A 101 -5.15 -15.62 -13.94
CA THR A 101 -6.26 -15.19 -13.08
C THR A 101 -6.01 -13.79 -12.51
N GLY A 102 -7.08 -13.13 -12.02
CA GLY A 102 -6.98 -11.86 -11.29
C GLY A 102 -6.44 -12.03 -9.87
N VAL A 103 -6.87 -11.14 -8.98
CA VAL A 103 -6.45 -11.16 -7.55
C VAL A 103 -6.95 -12.43 -6.88
N ARG A 104 -6.01 -13.13 -6.23
CA ARG A 104 -6.30 -14.37 -5.49
C ARG A 104 -5.38 -14.56 -4.29
N VAL A 105 -5.91 -15.23 -3.30
CA VAL A 105 -5.13 -15.82 -2.21
C VAL A 105 -4.57 -17.15 -2.68
N GLY A 106 -3.30 -17.43 -2.38
CA GLY A 106 -2.60 -18.64 -2.78
C GLY A 106 -1.39 -18.36 -3.66
N GLY A 107 -0.78 -19.41 -4.19
CA GLY A 107 0.47 -19.33 -4.95
C GLY A 107 1.71 -19.19 -4.08
N GLY A 108 2.82 -18.74 -4.68
CA GLY A 108 4.11 -18.63 -3.98
C GLY A 108 4.30 -17.33 -3.19
N GLY A 109 3.39 -16.38 -3.32
CA GLY A 109 3.51 -15.07 -2.66
C GLY A 109 4.83 -14.36 -2.98
N ALA A 110 5.34 -13.61 -2.03
CA ALA A 110 6.59 -12.86 -2.18
C ALA A 110 7.84 -13.73 -2.32
N TYR A 111 7.76 -15.02 -1.99
CA TYR A 111 8.93 -15.90 -1.93
C TYR A 111 9.09 -16.80 -3.16
N GLN A 112 8.45 -16.45 -4.25
CA GLN A 112 8.59 -17.18 -5.51
C GLN A 112 10.05 -17.14 -6.02
N PRO A 113 10.60 -18.24 -6.54
CA PRO A 113 12.03 -18.35 -6.87
C PRO A 113 12.48 -17.40 -7.99
N GLN A 114 11.55 -16.90 -8.81
CA GLN A 114 11.86 -15.92 -9.85
C GLN A 114 12.06 -14.50 -9.32
N PHE A 115 11.69 -14.19 -8.08
CA PHE A 115 11.86 -12.86 -7.51
C PHE A 115 13.29 -12.63 -7.05
N THR A 116 13.89 -11.54 -7.52
CA THR A 116 15.26 -11.15 -7.21
C THR A 116 15.37 -10.03 -6.19
N ARG A 117 14.22 -9.41 -5.84
CA ARG A 117 14.14 -8.31 -4.90
C ARG A 117 13.03 -8.56 -3.91
N HIS A 118 13.28 -8.19 -2.66
CA HIS A 118 12.32 -8.29 -1.56
C HIS A 118 12.41 -7.06 -0.69
N MET A 119 11.26 -6.56 -0.27
CA MET A 119 11.17 -5.55 0.77
C MET A 119 10.03 -5.88 1.73
N TYR A 120 10.17 -5.46 2.97
CA TYR A 120 9.19 -5.74 4.01
C TYR A 120 8.83 -4.51 4.83
N LEU A 121 7.63 -4.51 5.38
CA LEU A 121 7.16 -3.54 6.37
C LEU A 121 6.62 -4.31 7.59
N PRO A 122 7.20 -4.13 8.79
CA PRO A 122 6.63 -4.70 10.00
C PRO A 122 5.24 -4.13 10.24
N VAL A 123 4.27 -5.02 10.40
CA VAL A 123 2.90 -4.66 10.80
C VAL A 123 2.77 -5.11 12.24
N GLN A 124 2.55 -4.17 13.16
CA GLN A 124 2.30 -4.56 14.55
C GLN A 124 1.02 -5.41 14.58
N ALA A 125 1.17 -6.68 14.95
CA ALA A 125 0.04 -7.44 15.44
C ALA A 125 -0.56 -6.59 16.57
N GLU A 126 -1.88 -6.34 16.53
CA GLU A 126 -2.56 -5.94 17.75
C GLU A 126 -2.26 -7.07 18.72
N GLU A 127 -1.39 -6.80 19.71
CA GLU A 127 -1.41 -7.60 20.89
C GLU A 127 -2.87 -7.55 21.35
N MET A 128 -3.57 -8.66 21.19
CA MET A 128 -4.80 -8.86 21.91
C MET A 128 -4.39 -8.65 23.36
N HIS A 129 -4.73 -7.46 23.84
CA HIS A 129 -4.60 -7.14 25.25
C HIS A 129 -5.47 -8.18 25.94
N SER A 130 -4.85 -9.31 26.27
CA SER A 130 -5.43 -10.25 27.22
C SER A 130 -5.68 -9.37 28.42
N PRO A 131 -6.92 -9.20 28.87
CA PRO A 131 -7.12 -8.39 30.06
C PRO A 131 -6.23 -9.02 31.13
N GLU A 132 -5.20 -8.27 31.55
CA GLU A 132 -4.44 -8.64 32.73
C GLU A 132 -5.48 -9.00 33.79
N PRO A 133 -5.35 -10.15 34.47
CA PRO A 133 -6.26 -10.44 35.55
C PRO A 133 -6.19 -9.22 36.48
N VAL A 134 -7.32 -8.51 36.58
CA VAL A 134 -7.49 -7.44 37.55
C VAL A 134 -7.28 -8.12 38.89
N VAL A 135 -6.06 -8.02 39.41
CA VAL A 135 -5.80 -8.34 40.83
C VAL A 135 -6.61 -7.27 41.55
N GLU A 136 -7.78 -7.65 42.03
CA GLU A 136 -8.54 -6.83 42.96
C GLU A 136 -7.58 -6.47 44.08
N PRO A 137 -7.32 -5.18 44.33
CA PRO A 137 -6.53 -4.82 45.48
C PRO A 137 -7.30 -5.33 46.71
N MET A 138 -6.68 -6.28 47.42
CA MET A 138 -7.20 -6.70 48.72
C MET A 138 -7.48 -5.42 49.50
N ALA A 139 -8.74 -5.29 49.95
CA ALA A 139 -9.19 -4.17 50.75
C ALA A 139 -8.27 -4.04 51.97
N GLU A 140 -7.50 -2.98 52.03
CA GLU A 140 -6.80 -2.58 53.21
C GLU A 140 -7.85 -2.22 54.28
N PRO A 141 -7.61 -2.57 55.57
CA PRO A 141 -8.58 -2.26 56.61
C PRO A 141 -8.77 -0.75 56.72
N ILE A 142 -10.04 -0.32 56.69
CA ILE A 142 -10.47 1.06 56.86
C ILE A 142 -10.01 1.53 58.25
N VAL A 143 -8.94 2.32 58.29
CA VAL A 143 -8.57 3.11 59.47
C VAL A 143 -9.40 4.39 59.39
N GLU A 144 -10.34 4.58 60.32
CA GLU A 144 -11.11 5.81 60.46
C GLU A 144 -10.16 7.01 60.57
N PRO A 145 -10.26 8.02 59.71
CA PRO A 145 -9.48 9.24 59.88
C PRO A 145 -10.04 10.09 61.01
N ALA A 146 -9.17 10.49 61.93
CA ALA A 146 -9.47 11.47 62.96
C ALA A 146 -9.95 12.81 62.30
N PRO A 147 -10.85 13.56 62.97
CA PRO A 147 -11.37 14.79 62.43
C PRO A 147 -10.29 15.86 62.27
N LEU A 148 -10.15 16.39 61.05
CA LEU A 148 -9.28 17.51 60.74
C LEU A 148 -9.85 18.83 61.26
N PRO A 149 -9.01 19.77 61.72
CA PRO A 149 -9.46 21.10 62.11
C PRO A 149 -9.88 21.93 60.88
N LEU A 150 -10.94 22.73 61.11
CA LEU A 150 -11.48 23.71 60.14
C LEU A 150 -10.34 24.67 59.73
N ALA A 151 -9.99 24.66 58.46
CA ALA A 151 -9.15 25.68 57.85
C ALA A 151 -10.02 26.80 57.23
N ASP A 152 -9.62 28.03 57.48
CA ASP A 152 -10.23 29.27 57.00
C ASP A 152 -10.36 29.35 55.46
N PRO A 153 -11.33 30.05 54.90
CA PRO A 153 -11.53 30.20 53.46
C PRO A 153 -10.44 31.13 52.90
N VAL A 154 -9.54 30.54 52.09
CA VAL A 154 -8.60 31.30 51.24
C VAL A 154 -9.35 31.73 49.98
N ALA A 155 -9.31 33.05 49.72
CA ALA A 155 -9.90 33.70 48.57
C ALA A 155 -9.40 33.14 47.23
N GLU A 156 -10.33 32.90 46.32
CA GLU A 156 -10.05 32.49 44.94
C GLU A 156 -9.33 33.63 44.18
N PRO A 157 -8.27 33.33 43.44
CA PRO A 157 -7.71 34.29 42.47
C PRO A 157 -8.60 34.34 41.24
N LEU A 158 -8.94 35.57 40.83
CA LEU A 158 -9.66 35.92 39.60
C LEU A 158 -8.92 35.30 38.37
N ALA A 159 -9.67 34.55 37.58
CA ALA A 159 -9.21 34.04 36.29
C ALA A 159 -8.97 35.23 35.32
N GLU A 160 -7.78 35.30 34.76
CA GLU A 160 -7.46 36.20 33.67
C GLU A 160 -8.14 35.75 32.36
N PRO A 161 -8.58 36.68 31.50
CA PRO A 161 -9.25 36.32 30.26
C PRO A 161 -8.27 35.71 29.27
N ILE A 162 -8.63 34.52 28.77
CA ILE A 162 -7.95 33.85 27.65
C ILE A 162 -8.21 34.65 26.39
N VAL A 163 -7.18 35.31 25.85
CA VAL A 163 -7.21 35.95 24.53
C VAL A 163 -6.97 34.86 23.49
N GLU A 164 -8.00 34.50 22.74
CA GLU A 164 -7.87 33.60 21.59
C GLU A 164 -7.05 34.30 20.49
N PRO A 165 -6.03 33.62 19.92
CA PRO A 165 -5.31 34.16 18.78
C PRO A 165 -6.21 34.17 17.54
N MET A 166 -6.31 35.35 16.90
CA MET A 166 -6.99 35.51 15.61
C MET A 166 -6.35 34.60 14.55
N PRO A 167 -7.15 33.93 13.69
CA PRO A 167 -6.62 33.20 12.57
C PRO A 167 -5.97 34.15 11.55
N GLU A 168 -4.77 33.77 11.10
CA GLU A 168 -4.06 34.48 10.04
C GLU A 168 -4.82 34.38 8.71
N PRO A 169 -4.77 35.43 7.85
CA PRO A 169 -5.47 35.40 6.57
C PRO A 169 -4.85 34.37 5.63
N ILE A 170 -5.71 33.50 5.09
CA ILE A 170 -5.36 32.56 4.03
C ILE A 170 -5.02 33.34 2.78
N VAL A 171 -3.75 33.35 2.39
CA VAL A 171 -3.31 33.88 1.09
C VAL A 171 -3.58 32.80 0.06
N GLU A 172 -4.56 33.02 -0.80
CA GLU A 172 -4.80 32.14 -1.95
C GLU A 172 -3.59 32.20 -2.91
N PRO A 173 -3.07 31.04 -3.37
CA PRO A 173 -2.05 31.04 -4.40
C PRO A 173 -2.64 31.54 -5.72
N VAL A 174 -2.04 32.60 -6.24
CA VAL A 174 -2.31 33.12 -7.58
C VAL A 174 -1.97 32.03 -8.59
N ALA A 175 -2.96 31.59 -9.37
CA ALA A 175 -2.77 30.66 -10.47
C ALA A 175 -1.86 31.27 -11.53
N GLU A 176 -0.72 30.62 -11.80
CA GLU A 176 0.12 30.92 -12.95
C GLU A 176 -0.60 30.58 -14.25
N PRO A 177 -0.47 31.37 -15.31
CA PRO A 177 -1.12 31.11 -16.58
C PRO A 177 -0.51 29.87 -17.26
N LEU A 178 -1.40 28.95 -17.66
CA LEU A 178 -1.10 27.79 -18.49
C LEU A 178 -0.40 28.24 -19.78
N ALA A 179 0.85 27.82 -19.93
CA ALA A 179 1.54 27.89 -21.22
C ALA A 179 0.90 26.88 -22.20
N ASP A 180 0.56 27.39 -23.34
CA ASP A 180 -0.05 26.73 -24.49
C ASP A 180 0.91 25.67 -25.06
N PRO A 181 0.58 24.38 -25.15
CA PRO A 181 1.38 23.41 -25.87
C PRO A 181 0.82 23.22 -27.30
N LEU A 182 1.13 24.15 -28.17
CA LEU A 182 1.11 23.89 -29.61
C LEU A 182 2.40 23.16 -29.99
N ALA A 183 2.40 21.85 -29.86
CA ALA A 183 3.33 20.95 -30.51
C ALA A 183 2.51 20.05 -31.44
N GLU A 184 2.49 20.40 -32.69
CA GLU A 184 1.94 19.55 -33.74
C GLU A 184 2.76 18.24 -33.83
N PRO A 185 2.10 17.07 -34.01
CA PRO A 185 2.82 15.85 -34.35
C PRO A 185 3.20 15.89 -35.82
N LEU A 186 4.50 15.96 -36.11
CA LEU A 186 5.06 15.65 -37.40
C LEU A 186 4.74 14.19 -37.73
N ALA A 187 3.76 13.98 -38.57
CA ALA A 187 3.53 12.72 -39.25
C ALA A 187 4.71 12.45 -40.19
N ASP A 188 5.41 11.34 -39.96
CA ASP A 188 6.40 10.78 -40.86
C ASP A 188 5.67 9.80 -41.82
N PRO A 189 5.44 10.16 -43.07
CA PRO A 189 4.87 9.25 -44.04
C PRO A 189 6.01 8.73 -44.91
N LEU A 190 6.60 7.58 -44.62
CA LEU A 190 7.33 6.75 -45.58
C LEU A 190 8.03 5.57 -44.85
N ALA A 191 7.23 4.56 -44.47
CA ALA A 191 7.76 3.23 -44.33
C ALA A 191 7.27 2.40 -45.51
N GLU A 192 8.10 2.34 -46.56
CA GLU A 192 7.92 1.38 -47.62
C GLU A 192 8.11 -0.06 -47.10
N PRO A 193 7.29 -1.03 -47.54
CA PRO A 193 7.49 -2.42 -47.15
C PRO A 193 8.73 -2.98 -47.83
N LEU A 194 9.68 -3.43 -47.05
CA LEU A 194 10.83 -4.22 -47.51
C LEU A 194 10.30 -5.52 -48.15
N VAL A 195 10.36 -5.59 -49.45
CA VAL A 195 10.13 -6.82 -50.21
C VAL A 195 11.40 -7.64 -50.11
N ASP A 196 11.29 -8.83 -49.53
CA ASP A 196 12.38 -9.82 -49.44
C ASP A 196 12.63 -10.43 -50.84
N PRO A 197 13.79 -10.27 -51.44
CA PRO A 197 14.06 -10.78 -52.79
C PRO A 197 14.53 -12.24 -52.83
N SER A 198 14.34 -13.03 -51.77
CA SER A 198 14.87 -14.38 -51.67
C SER A 198 13.81 -15.50 -51.67
N ALA A 199 12.63 -15.27 -52.17
CA ALA A 199 11.66 -16.34 -52.42
C ALA A 199 11.95 -17.02 -53.79
N GLU A 200 12.69 -18.10 -53.79
CA GLU A 200 12.84 -18.98 -54.96
C GLU A 200 11.54 -19.76 -55.19
N PRO A 201 11.16 -19.96 -56.47
CA PRO A 201 9.94 -20.73 -56.78
C PRO A 201 10.22 -22.25 -56.60
N VAL A 202 9.36 -22.85 -55.79
CA VAL A 202 9.30 -24.32 -55.67
C VAL A 202 8.67 -24.85 -56.95
N THR A 203 9.49 -25.52 -57.77
CA THR A 203 8.98 -26.27 -58.93
C THR A 203 8.46 -27.61 -58.45
N ASP A 204 7.16 -27.83 -58.64
CA ASP A 204 6.46 -29.09 -58.43
C ASP A 204 6.80 -30.01 -59.61
N GLU A 205 7.65 -31.04 -59.40
CA GLU A 205 7.99 -32.04 -60.40
C GLU A 205 7.01 -33.21 -60.21
N VAL A 206 6.02 -33.28 -61.07
CA VAL A 206 5.13 -34.46 -61.24
C VAL A 206 5.89 -35.48 -62.04
N THR A 207 6.19 -36.64 -61.45
CA THR A 207 6.59 -37.84 -62.17
C THR A 207 5.49 -38.89 -62.08
N ASP A 208 5.21 -39.41 -63.22
CA ASP A 208 4.37 -40.41 -63.80
C ASP A 208 4.37 -41.80 -63.10
#